data_d6c69410dbe22994899ec04f65409ff3
#
_entry.id   d6c69410dbe22994899ec04f65409ff3
#
_cell.length_a   1.000
_cell.length_b   1.000
_cell.length_c   1.000
_cell.angle_alpha   90.00
_cell.angle_beta   90.00
_cell.angle_gamma   90.00
#
_symmetry.space_group_name_H-M   'P 1'
#
loop_
_entity.id
_entity.type
_entity.pdbx_description
1 polymer ?
#
loop_
_entity_poly.entity_id
_entity_poly.type
_entity_poly.pdbx_seq_one_letter_code
_entity_poly.pdbx_strand_id
1 'polypeptide(L)'
;MFKKILIPLIDPSRALPYLQLATALLPEEGKVLALKVVLVPEHSSLSEGAEKAPEHRAEMDKIEFQFSDERIELKTLVRVAHGLSQGIAETVVNEGSDLLLLPWKGYTTSEDKLFGVTIDRLLERPPCRTLVVRASDFSGCRRFLLPVRGGPYAEFALELGSQLAKSLNADVTLLHCDAPSPEKHDNRPYLDFLQRLRFYPNLRRLLTVHGNPEQAIIDEAQRHDLVIVGAVARAEPDGFFLGPIVERVAREMQKPLVVVKTPDTMRAWREGLDRSKTLSERVDQWFAENTFQRNEFADLEKLLELKKKQQVTISLGLPALNEDETIGEIIRTVKNALLDDLPLLDEIVVIDSASTDDTVKIARDLGVPVYVHQEILPEHGSNRGKGEALWKSLHVLKGDIILWIDTDIKNIHPGFVYGLLGPLLREPEIRYVKGFYRRPIKVGEELYAGGGGRVTELTARPFLNLFFPELSGIIQPLAGEYGGRREVLERVPFFTGYGVETGLLIDLYNRYGLGAIAQVDLEERIHRNQSLPALSQMSFAIIQVFMERLQERNRIDLLEEVNRSMKLVKGRGNSYALEVKNIRDQERPPMLTIPEYRAKRQSRAMPAGAAV
;
A
#
# COMPACT_ATOMS: atom_id res chain seq x y z
N MET A 1 4.40 -19.38 -17.59
CA MET A 1 4.36 -17.98 -18.00
C MET A 1 4.26 -17.16 -16.73
N PHE A 2 5.09 -16.13 -16.55
CA PHE A 2 5.09 -15.27 -15.37
C PHE A 2 3.91 -14.31 -15.44
N LYS A 3 3.35 -13.96 -14.26
CA LYS A 3 2.25 -13.00 -14.16
C LYS A 3 2.67 -11.73 -13.42
N LYS A 4 3.61 -11.86 -12.48
CA LYS A 4 4.05 -10.75 -11.63
C LYS A 4 5.57 -10.81 -11.40
N ILE A 5 6.29 -9.82 -11.92
CA ILE A 5 7.76 -9.70 -11.81
C ILE A 5 8.11 -8.59 -10.83
N LEU A 6 8.94 -8.89 -9.83
CA LEU A 6 9.49 -7.88 -8.92
C LEU A 6 10.92 -7.51 -9.30
N ILE A 7 11.20 -6.20 -9.36
CA ILE A 7 12.52 -5.63 -9.69
C ILE A 7 12.93 -4.66 -8.58
N PRO A 8 13.92 -5.02 -7.73
CA PRO A 8 14.49 -4.07 -6.79
C PRO A 8 15.35 -3.04 -7.54
N LEU A 9 15.05 -1.78 -7.37
CA LEU A 9 15.78 -0.67 -7.99
C LEU A 9 16.67 0.02 -6.95
N ILE A 10 17.95 -0.36 -6.93
CA ILE A 10 18.95 0.31 -6.09
C ILE A 10 19.27 1.69 -6.67
N ASP A 11 19.36 1.77 -7.99
CA ASP A 11 19.61 2.99 -8.76
C ASP A 11 18.46 3.17 -9.77
N PRO A 12 17.47 4.00 -9.45
CA PRO A 12 16.31 4.23 -10.31
C PRO A 12 16.64 4.75 -11.70
N SER A 13 17.75 5.49 -11.86
CA SER A 13 18.17 6.02 -13.15
C SER A 13 18.51 4.94 -14.19
N ARG A 14 18.73 3.71 -13.74
CA ARG A 14 19.05 2.53 -14.57
C ARG A 14 17.89 1.54 -14.69
N ALA A 15 16.67 1.94 -14.36
CA ALA A 15 15.51 1.04 -14.35
C ALA A 15 15.12 0.53 -15.74
N LEU A 16 15.19 1.39 -16.77
CA LEU A 16 14.60 1.16 -18.08
C LEU A 16 14.98 -0.18 -18.75
N PRO A 17 16.25 -0.60 -18.83
CA PRO A 17 16.60 -1.89 -19.45
C PRO A 17 15.97 -3.09 -18.74
N TYR A 18 15.86 -3.04 -17.42
CA TYR A 18 15.28 -4.13 -16.62
C TYR A 18 13.75 -4.17 -16.74
N LEU A 19 13.10 -3.00 -16.82
CA LEU A 19 11.67 -2.89 -17.09
C LEU A 19 11.33 -3.44 -18.48
N GLN A 20 12.10 -3.09 -19.50
CA GLN A 20 11.95 -3.63 -20.87
C GLN A 20 12.12 -5.15 -20.91
N LEU A 21 13.11 -5.70 -20.19
CA LEU A 21 13.28 -7.15 -20.07
C LEU A 21 12.08 -7.82 -19.40
N ALA A 22 11.59 -7.22 -18.33
CA ALA A 22 10.41 -7.75 -17.63
C ALA A 22 9.17 -7.74 -18.55
N THR A 23 8.96 -6.66 -19.30
CA THR A 23 7.88 -6.58 -20.31
C THR A 23 7.98 -7.68 -21.36
N ALA A 24 9.20 -7.97 -21.86
CA ALA A 24 9.42 -9.05 -22.82
C ALA A 24 9.11 -10.46 -22.27
N LEU A 25 9.10 -10.62 -20.95
CA LEU A 25 8.81 -11.87 -20.24
C LEU A 25 7.35 -12.02 -19.80
N LEU A 26 6.57 -10.94 -19.81
CA LEU A 26 5.19 -10.95 -19.36
C LEU A 26 4.19 -11.16 -20.52
N PRO A 27 3.05 -11.79 -20.28
CA PRO A 27 1.92 -11.74 -21.20
C PRO A 27 1.25 -10.35 -21.16
N GLU A 28 0.35 -10.09 -22.07
CA GLU A 28 -0.60 -8.99 -21.95
C GLU A 28 -1.33 -9.08 -20.59
N GLU A 29 -1.52 -7.95 -19.91
CA GLU A 29 -2.05 -7.85 -18.53
C GLU A 29 -1.09 -8.35 -17.42
N GLY A 30 0.18 -8.57 -17.72
CA GLY A 30 1.20 -8.88 -16.70
C GLY A 30 1.54 -7.67 -15.85
N LYS A 31 2.06 -7.92 -14.62
CA LYS A 31 2.40 -6.86 -13.67
C LYS A 31 3.89 -6.81 -13.39
N VAL A 32 4.46 -5.61 -13.43
CA VAL A 32 5.83 -5.33 -12.95
C VAL A 32 5.74 -4.53 -11.66
N LEU A 33 6.42 -5.02 -10.63
CA LEU A 33 6.59 -4.33 -9.36
C LEU A 33 8.00 -3.78 -9.28
N ALA A 34 8.17 -2.47 -9.37
CA ALA A 34 9.44 -1.80 -9.14
C ALA A 34 9.57 -1.44 -7.66
N LEU A 35 10.58 -2.02 -6.98
CA LEU A 35 10.74 -1.91 -5.54
C LEU A 35 11.92 -1.02 -5.15
N LYS A 36 11.69 -0.03 -4.30
CA LYS A 36 12.71 0.68 -3.55
C LYS A 36 12.65 0.28 -2.08
N VAL A 37 13.78 -0.10 -1.50
CA VAL A 37 13.87 -0.41 -0.06
C VAL A 37 14.60 0.73 0.65
N VAL A 38 13.93 1.33 1.63
CA VAL A 38 14.50 2.31 2.56
C VAL A 38 15.16 1.54 3.69
N LEU A 39 16.46 1.73 3.84
CA LEU A 39 17.23 1.04 4.88
C LEU A 39 17.25 1.86 6.18
N VAL A 40 16.87 1.20 7.26
CA VAL A 40 16.95 1.72 8.63
C VAL A 40 17.97 0.89 9.41
N PRO A 41 18.86 1.50 10.22
CA PRO A 41 19.82 0.75 11.03
C PRO A 41 19.15 -0.28 11.94
N GLU A 42 19.81 -1.42 12.21
CA GLU A 42 19.24 -2.53 13.02
C GLU A 42 18.85 -2.12 14.45
N HIS A 43 19.53 -1.09 15.01
CA HIS A 43 19.28 -0.57 16.37
C HIS A 43 18.23 0.55 16.42
N SER A 44 17.71 0.99 15.29
CA SER A 44 16.66 2.02 15.17
C SER A 44 15.30 1.38 14.88
N SER A 45 14.21 2.08 15.24
CA SER A 45 12.86 1.66 14.87
C SER A 45 12.63 1.81 13.36
N LEU A 46 11.95 0.86 12.75
CA LEU A 46 11.55 0.96 11.33
C LEU A 46 10.70 2.20 11.04
N SER A 47 10.01 2.75 12.06
CA SER A 47 9.24 3.99 11.94
C SER A 47 10.08 5.21 11.53
N GLU A 48 11.41 5.21 11.79
CA GLU A 48 12.32 6.25 11.32
C GLU A 48 12.39 6.32 9.79
N GLY A 49 12.04 5.24 9.10
CA GLY A 49 11.95 5.20 7.65
C GLY A 49 10.88 6.15 7.07
N ALA A 50 9.90 6.56 7.88
CA ALA A 50 8.85 7.49 7.47
C ALA A 50 9.40 8.85 6.99
N GLU A 51 10.54 9.29 7.54
CA GLU A 51 11.19 10.55 7.14
C GLU A 51 11.68 10.51 5.69
N LYS A 52 12.22 9.36 5.25
CA LYS A 52 12.80 9.17 3.91
C LYS A 52 11.83 8.61 2.87
N ALA A 53 10.76 7.97 3.32
CA ALA A 53 9.81 7.32 2.42
C ALA A 53 9.18 8.28 1.38
N PRO A 54 8.78 9.53 1.70
CA PRO A 54 8.23 10.46 0.73
C PRO A 54 9.18 10.79 -0.43
N GLU A 55 10.47 11.02 -0.14
CA GLU A 55 11.49 11.28 -1.15
C GLU A 55 11.63 10.10 -2.13
N HIS A 56 11.70 8.89 -1.58
CA HIS A 56 11.80 7.68 -2.40
C HIS A 56 10.52 7.37 -3.18
N ARG A 57 9.34 7.69 -2.63
CA ARG A 57 8.08 7.60 -3.39
C ARG A 57 8.07 8.55 -4.57
N ALA A 58 8.49 9.80 -4.37
CA ALA A 58 8.60 10.78 -5.45
C ALA A 58 9.64 10.39 -6.53
N GLU A 59 10.74 9.71 -6.13
CA GLU A 59 11.74 9.15 -7.05
C GLU A 59 11.13 8.02 -7.89
N MET A 60 10.39 7.11 -7.27
CA MET A 60 9.74 5.99 -7.93
C MET A 60 8.60 6.42 -8.87
N ASP A 61 7.87 7.47 -8.51
CA ASP A 61 6.82 8.05 -9.34
C ASP A 61 7.34 8.56 -10.69
N LYS A 62 8.58 9.09 -10.73
CA LYS A 62 9.22 9.53 -11.98
C LYS A 62 9.47 8.35 -12.92
N ILE A 63 9.80 7.17 -12.38
CA ILE A 63 10.00 5.96 -13.18
C ILE A 63 8.69 5.52 -13.80
N GLU A 64 7.62 5.52 -13.03
CA GLU A 64 6.29 5.15 -13.51
C GLU A 64 5.83 6.06 -14.65
N PHE A 65 6.09 7.36 -14.52
CA PHE A 65 5.79 8.34 -15.58
C PHE A 65 6.66 8.17 -16.82
N GLN A 66 7.95 7.85 -16.67
CA GLN A 66 8.89 7.67 -17.80
C GLN A 66 8.67 6.36 -18.56
N PHE A 67 8.09 5.36 -17.90
CA PHE A 67 7.83 4.05 -18.47
C PHE A 67 6.34 3.91 -18.79
N SER A 68 5.98 4.20 -20.03
CA SER A 68 4.63 3.96 -20.55
C SER A 68 4.66 2.78 -21.53
N ASP A 69 4.19 1.62 -21.11
CA ASP A 69 3.90 0.49 -21.98
C ASP A 69 2.47 0.02 -21.68
N GLU A 70 1.55 0.26 -22.61
CA GLU A 70 0.12 -0.04 -22.44
C GLU A 70 -0.18 -1.54 -22.24
N ARG A 71 0.80 -2.42 -22.56
CA ARG A 71 0.62 -3.89 -22.49
C ARG A 71 0.75 -4.43 -21.07
N ILE A 72 1.40 -3.71 -20.15
CA ILE A 72 1.67 -4.17 -18.80
C ILE A 72 1.33 -3.11 -17.75
N GLU A 73 0.99 -3.57 -16.55
CA GLU A 73 0.81 -2.70 -15.39
C GLU A 73 2.15 -2.56 -14.64
N LEU A 74 2.72 -1.35 -14.63
CA LEU A 74 3.85 -1.02 -13.75
C LEU A 74 3.30 -0.44 -12.44
N LYS A 75 3.69 -1.03 -11.31
CA LYS A 75 3.42 -0.52 -9.96
C LYS A 75 4.74 -0.26 -9.24
N THR A 76 4.88 0.91 -8.65
CA THR A 76 6.03 1.28 -7.82
C THR A 76 5.74 1.00 -6.35
N LEU A 77 6.74 0.50 -5.63
CA LEU A 77 6.64 0.15 -4.22
C LEU A 77 7.81 0.75 -3.44
N VAL A 78 7.51 1.34 -2.29
CA VAL A 78 8.52 1.73 -1.29
C VAL A 78 8.27 0.91 -0.04
N ARG A 79 9.31 0.19 0.41
CA ARG A 79 9.27 -0.65 1.61
C ARG A 79 10.40 -0.26 2.55
N VAL A 80 10.18 -0.44 3.84
CA VAL A 80 11.16 -0.11 4.89
C VAL A 80 11.66 -1.39 5.54
N ALA A 81 12.98 -1.54 5.67
CA ALA A 81 13.59 -2.74 6.26
C ALA A 81 14.95 -2.43 6.89
N HIS A 82 15.41 -3.31 7.79
CA HIS A 82 16.77 -3.25 8.33
C HIS A 82 17.81 -3.81 7.34
N GLY A 83 17.41 -4.73 6.47
CA GLY A 83 18.29 -5.35 5.49
C GLY A 83 17.68 -5.39 4.09
N LEU A 84 18.50 -5.07 3.07
CA LEU A 84 18.03 -5.00 1.68
C LEU A 84 17.53 -6.37 1.17
N SER A 85 18.27 -7.45 1.45
CA SER A 85 17.86 -8.80 1.06
C SER A 85 16.57 -9.25 1.75
N GLN A 86 16.41 -8.89 3.01
CA GLN A 86 15.18 -9.17 3.78
C GLN A 86 14.00 -8.41 3.21
N GLY A 87 14.11 -7.10 3.00
CA GLY A 87 13.02 -6.28 2.45
C GLY A 87 12.58 -6.74 1.06
N ILE A 88 13.53 -7.16 0.21
CA ILE A 88 13.22 -7.73 -1.10
C ILE A 88 12.45 -9.05 -0.96
N ALA A 89 12.96 -9.98 -0.15
CA ALA A 89 12.34 -11.30 0.01
C ALA A 89 10.94 -11.22 0.63
N GLU A 90 10.75 -10.37 1.64
CA GLU A 90 9.44 -10.10 2.24
C GLU A 90 8.45 -9.54 1.21
N THR A 91 8.90 -8.60 0.38
CA THR A 91 8.04 -8.02 -0.65
C THR A 91 7.65 -9.05 -1.71
N VAL A 92 8.58 -9.92 -2.14
CA VAL A 92 8.25 -11.03 -3.06
C VAL A 92 7.13 -11.90 -2.52
N VAL A 93 7.21 -12.26 -1.23
CA VAL A 93 6.22 -13.13 -0.58
C VAL A 93 4.88 -12.43 -0.39
N ASN A 94 4.90 -11.20 0.12
CA ASN A 94 3.69 -10.42 0.43
C ASN A 94 2.91 -10.07 -0.84
N GLU A 95 3.63 -9.70 -1.90
CA GLU A 95 3.03 -9.37 -3.19
C GLU A 95 2.71 -10.62 -4.03
N GLY A 96 3.19 -11.80 -3.65
CA GLY A 96 3.00 -13.02 -4.42
C GLY A 96 3.66 -12.98 -5.79
N SER A 97 4.86 -12.41 -5.89
CA SER A 97 5.62 -12.35 -7.14
C SER A 97 6.13 -13.73 -7.54
N ASP A 98 6.03 -14.09 -8.81
CA ASP A 98 6.45 -15.38 -9.34
C ASP A 98 7.84 -15.35 -9.99
N LEU A 99 8.36 -14.14 -10.23
CA LEU A 99 9.72 -13.92 -10.70
C LEU A 99 10.36 -12.71 -10.00
N LEU A 100 11.58 -12.89 -9.51
CA LEU A 100 12.45 -11.84 -8.98
C LEU A 100 13.57 -11.55 -9.98
N LEU A 101 13.66 -10.31 -10.48
CA LEU A 101 14.70 -9.86 -11.38
C LEU A 101 15.66 -8.94 -10.61
N LEU A 102 16.90 -9.40 -10.39
CA LEU A 102 17.95 -8.71 -9.65
C LEU A 102 18.92 -8.00 -10.59
N PRO A 103 18.91 -6.67 -10.69
CA PRO A 103 19.89 -5.90 -11.43
C PRO A 103 21.31 -6.10 -10.86
N TRP A 104 22.29 -6.40 -11.74
CA TRP A 104 23.69 -6.51 -11.39
C TRP A 104 24.57 -5.64 -12.26
N LYS A 105 25.50 -4.90 -11.64
CA LYS A 105 26.40 -3.97 -12.35
C LYS A 105 27.56 -4.65 -13.09
N GLY A 106 27.76 -5.96 -12.90
CA GLY A 106 28.88 -6.71 -13.48
C GLY A 106 30.13 -6.74 -12.60
N TYR A 107 30.12 -6.06 -11.45
CA TYR A 107 31.19 -6.06 -10.46
C TYR A 107 30.63 -5.92 -9.05
N THR A 108 31.42 -6.28 -8.06
CA THR A 108 31.13 -6.07 -6.64
C THR A 108 32.36 -5.52 -5.93
N THR A 109 32.15 -4.78 -4.85
CA THR A 109 33.21 -4.28 -3.96
C THR A 109 33.52 -5.25 -2.83
N SER A 110 32.77 -6.34 -2.69
CA SER A 110 32.96 -7.37 -1.65
C SER A 110 33.88 -8.47 -2.18
N GLU A 111 35.06 -8.64 -1.57
CA GLU A 111 36.12 -9.53 -2.03
C GLU A 111 35.68 -11.00 -2.18
N ASP A 112 34.88 -11.52 -1.25
CA ASP A 112 34.41 -12.90 -1.20
C ASP A 112 33.04 -13.15 -1.84
N LYS A 113 32.50 -12.19 -2.61
CA LYS A 113 31.17 -12.29 -3.18
C LYS A 113 31.22 -12.13 -4.71
N LEU A 114 30.37 -12.92 -5.40
CA LEU A 114 30.29 -12.86 -6.87
C LEU A 114 29.42 -11.69 -7.34
N PHE A 115 28.21 -11.60 -6.81
CA PHE A 115 27.24 -10.56 -7.19
C PHE A 115 27.07 -9.49 -6.12
N GLY A 116 27.66 -9.69 -4.93
CA GLY A 116 27.54 -8.84 -3.76
C GLY A 116 26.59 -9.43 -2.71
N VAL A 117 26.74 -8.96 -1.45
CA VAL A 117 26.10 -9.54 -0.27
C VAL A 117 24.59 -9.76 -0.42
N THR A 118 23.90 -8.78 -0.99
CA THR A 118 22.43 -8.84 -1.14
C THR A 118 21.99 -9.91 -2.13
N ILE A 119 22.59 -9.91 -3.33
CA ILE A 119 22.21 -10.84 -4.40
C ILE A 119 22.60 -12.26 -4.00
N ASP A 120 23.80 -12.46 -3.46
CA ASP A 120 24.28 -13.78 -3.05
C ASP A 120 23.38 -14.39 -1.95
N ARG A 121 22.94 -13.59 -0.95
CA ARG A 121 21.98 -14.04 0.06
C ARG A 121 20.61 -14.43 -0.54
N LEU A 122 20.14 -13.70 -1.53
CA LEU A 122 18.89 -14.02 -2.22
C LEU A 122 19.00 -15.27 -3.10
N LEU A 123 20.17 -15.52 -3.68
CA LEU A 123 20.45 -16.74 -4.45
C LEU A 123 20.67 -17.97 -3.58
N GLU A 124 21.18 -17.79 -2.37
CA GLU A 124 21.30 -18.86 -1.37
C GLU A 124 19.94 -19.46 -1.03
N ARG A 125 18.95 -18.59 -0.80
CA ARG A 125 17.56 -18.95 -0.52
C ARG A 125 16.60 -18.12 -1.36
N PRO A 126 16.39 -18.45 -2.63
CA PRO A 126 15.55 -17.65 -3.51
C PRO A 126 14.07 -17.71 -3.08
N PRO A 127 13.40 -16.54 -2.89
CA PRO A 127 12.00 -16.51 -2.46
C PRO A 127 11.02 -16.93 -3.55
N CYS A 128 11.42 -16.83 -4.81
CA CYS A 128 10.73 -17.33 -6.00
C CYS A 128 11.75 -17.63 -7.09
N ARG A 129 11.32 -17.94 -8.32
CA ARG A 129 12.24 -18.00 -9.47
C ARG A 129 12.98 -16.66 -9.56
N THR A 130 14.31 -16.72 -9.69
CA THR A 130 15.17 -15.54 -9.57
C THR A 130 16.10 -15.44 -10.75
N LEU A 131 16.23 -14.22 -11.29
CA LEU A 131 17.20 -13.85 -12.34
C LEU A 131 18.19 -12.86 -11.76
N VAL A 132 19.49 -13.07 -12.01
CA VAL A 132 20.51 -12.02 -11.86
C VAL A 132 20.86 -11.54 -13.26
N VAL A 133 20.71 -10.24 -13.51
CA VAL A 133 20.77 -9.68 -14.85
C VAL A 133 21.85 -8.61 -14.93
N ARG A 134 22.84 -8.85 -15.77
CA ARG A 134 23.80 -7.84 -16.22
C ARG A 134 23.44 -7.39 -17.62
N ALA A 135 22.91 -6.17 -17.73
CA ALA A 135 22.51 -5.62 -19.01
C ALA A 135 22.68 -4.11 -19.08
N SER A 136 22.91 -3.63 -20.29
CA SER A 136 22.78 -2.22 -20.64
C SER A 136 21.62 -1.99 -21.63
N ASP A 137 21.43 -2.89 -22.59
CA ASP A 137 20.34 -2.87 -23.57
C ASP A 137 20.11 -4.28 -24.12
N PHE A 138 18.85 -4.70 -24.17
CA PHE A 138 18.43 -5.99 -24.74
C PHE A 138 17.83 -5.85 -26.15
N SER A 139 17.51 -4.64 -26.59
CA SER A 139 16.77 -4.41 -27.84
C SER A 139 17.51 -4.91 -29.08
N GLY A 140 18.87 -4.93 -29.04
CA GLY A 140 19.74 -5.40 -30.09
C GLY A 140 20.09 -6.89 -30.04
N CYS A 141 19.71 -7.62 -28.99
CA CYS A 141 20.10 -9.03 -28.84
C CYS A 141 19.28 -9.93 -29.79
N ARG A 142 19.99 -10.66 -30.68
CA ARG A 142 19.37 -11.57 -31.67
C ARG A 142 19.89 -13.00 -31.60
N ARG A 143 20.97 -13.25 -30.90
CA ARG A 143 21.61 -14.57 -30.80
C ARG A 143 21.84 -14.89 -29.33
N PHE A 144 21.10 -15.85 -28.81
CA PHE A 144 21.15 -16.28 -27.40
C PHE A 144 21.93 -17.57 -27.27
N LEU A 145 22.86 -17.64 -26.33
CA LEU A 145 23.58 -18.83 -25.94
C LEU A 145 23.03 -19.37 -24.61
N LEU A 146 22.61 -20.62 -24.60
CA LEU A 146 22.17 -21.34 -23.42
C LEU A 146 23.05 -22.57 -23.18
N PRO A 147 24.04 -22.51 -22.30
CA PRO A 147 24.77 -23.67 -21.84
C PRO A 147 23.85 -24.59 -21.04
N VAL A 148 23.77 -25.88 -21.40
CA VAL A 148 22.83 -26.83 -20.82
C VAL A 148 23.52 -28.14 -20.44
N ARG A 149 23.20 -28.65 -19.25
CA ARG A 149 23.61 -29.95 -18.74
C ARG A 149 22.42 -30.86 -18.45
N GLY A 150 21.19 -30.32 -18.50
CA GLY A 150 19.96 -30.93 -18.05
C GLY A 150 19.58 -30.55 -16.61
N GLY A 151 18.40 -31.00 -16.19
CA GLY A 151 17.83 -30.71 -14.87
C GLY A 151 17.04 -29.36 -14.80
N PRO A 152 16.48 -29.05 -13.62
CA PRO A 152 15.47 -27.97 -13.47
C PRO A 152 16.00 -26.58 -13.82
N TYR A 153 17.25 -26.29 -13.61
CA TYR A 153 17.85 -25.00 -13.95
C TYR A 153 18.04 -24.82 -15.46
N ALA A 154 18.40 -25.91 -16.17
CA ALA A 154 18.49 -25.90 -17.63
C ALA A 154 17.11 -25.77 -18.27
N GLU A 155 16.09 -26.42 -17.71
CA GLU A 155 14.71 -26.30 -18.14
C GLU A 155 14.21 -24.86 -17.97
N PHE A 156 14.49 -24.25 -16.83
CA PHE A 156 14.11 -22.86 -16.57
C PHE A 156 14.86 -21.89 -17.50
N ALA A 157 16.16 -22.09 -17.72
CA ALA A 157 16.92 -21.28 -18.66
C ALA A 157 16.36 -21.37 -20.09
N LEU A 158 15.94 -22.58 -20.52
CA LEU A 158 15.34 -22.79 -21.83
C LEU A 158 13.95 -22.16 -21.95
N GLU A 159 13.09 -22.32 -20.93
CA GLU A 159 11.78 -21.68 -20.87
C GLU A 159 11.92 -20.14 -21.01
N LEU A 160 12.79 -19.55 -20.19
CA LEU A 160 13.08 -18.12 -20.19
C LEU A 160 13.68 -17.66 -21.54
N GLY A 161 14.71 -18.35 -22.01
CA GLY A 161 15.43 -18.01 -23.25
C GLY A 161 14.53 -18.11 -24.48
N SER A 162 13.66 -19.12 -24.54
CA SER A 162 12.69 -19.26 -25.63
C SER A 162 11.64 -18.16 -25.62
N GLN A 163 11.15 -17.79 -24.43
CA GLN A 163 10.16 -16.71 -24.29
C GLN A 163 10.77 -15.35 -24.71
N LEU A 164 11.97 -15.03 -24.21
CA LEU A 164 12.70 -13.84 -24.60
C LEU A 164 13.03 -13.82 -26.11
N ALA A 165 13.48 -14.96 -26.65
CA ALA A 165 13.79 -15.07 -28.06
C ALA A 165 12.57 -14.82 -28.95
N LYS A 166 11.39 -15.29 -28.52
CA LYS A 166 10.13 -15.01 -29.22
C LYS A 166 9.81 -13.51 -29.20
N SER A 167 9.92 -12.86 -28.04
CA SER A 167 9.62 -11.42 -27.89
C SER A 167 10.61 -10.53 -28.64
N LEU A 168 11.89 -10.90 -28.68
CA LEU A 168 12.96 -10.12 -29.29
C LEU A 168 13.29 -10.55 -30.74
N ASN A 169 12.55 -11.51 -31.29
CA ASN A 169 12.81 -12.13 -32.59
C ASN A 169 14.28 -12.60 -32.73
N ALA A 170 14.72 -13.41 -31.75
CA ALA A 170 16.07 -13.92 -31.61
C ALA A 170 16.15 -15.44 -31.81
N ASP A 171 17.31 -15.93 -32.19
CA ASP A 171 17.64 -17.35 -32.32
C ASP A 171 18.34 -17.87 -31.05
N VAL A 172 17.97 -19.08 -30.62
CA VAL A 172 18.56 -19.78 -29.48
C VAL A 172 19.52 -20.85 -29.92
N THR A 173 20.76 -20.81 -29.41
CA THR A 173 21.77 -21.84 -29.52
C THR A 173 21.95 -22.55 -28.18
N LEU A 174 21.70 -23.84 -28.12
CA LEU A 174 22.05 -24.65 -26.97
C LEU A 174 23.48 -25.17 -27.10
N LEU A 175 24.25 -25.05 -26.00
CA LEU A 175 25.61 -25.57 -25.92
C LEU A 175 25.68 -26.65 -24.85
N HIS A 176 25.95 -27.88 -25.26
CA HIS A 176 26.27 -29.00 -24.39
C HIS A 176 27.75 -29.29 -24.41
N CYS A 177 28.36 -29.51 -23.25
CA CYS A 177 29.77 -29.87 -23.13
C CYS A 177 29.88 -31.27 -22.55
N ASP A 178 30.38 -32.21 -23.35
CA ASP A 178 30.72 -33.54 -22.88
C ASP A 178 32.02 -33.50 -22.07
N ALA A 179 31.94 -34.04 -20.84
CA ALA A 179 33.12 -34.13 -19.99
C ALA A 179 34.12 -35.19 -20.52
N PRO A 180 35.43 -34.99 -20.33
CA PRO A 180 36.47 -35.91 -20.85
C PRO A 180 36.50 -37.29 -20.21
N SER A 181 35.70 -37.54 -19.17
CA SER A 181 35.67 -38.83 -18.47
C SER A 181 34.24 -39.35 -18.33
N PRO A 182 33.86 -40.41 -19.09
CA PRO A 182 32.50 -40.95 -19.08
C PRO A 182 32.11 -41.70 -17.79
N GLU A 183 33.05 -42.05 -16.93
CA GLU A 183 32.81 -43.01 -15.81
C GLU A 183 32.13 -42.39 -14.58
N LYS A 184 31.91 -41.08 -14.53
CA LYS A 184 31.36 -40.39 -13.34
C LYS A 184 30.15 -39.47 -13.57
N HIS A 185 29.61 -39.37 -14.77
CA HIS A 185 28.50 -38.42 -15.04
C HIS A 185 27.22 -39.14 -15.49
N ASP A 186 26.16 -38.98 -14.70
CA ASP A 186 24.81 -39.40 -15.09
C ASP A 186 24.27 -38.48 -16.20
N ASN A 187 24.24 -38.98 -17.43
CA ASN A 187 23.71 -38.22 -18.59
C ASN A 187 22.18 -38.31 -18.74
N ARG A 188 21.49 -39.05 -17.85
CA ARG A 188 20.01 -39.16 -17.91
C ARG A 188 19.30 -37.83 -17.88
N PRO A 189 19.67 -36.86 -17.00
CA PRO A 189 19.02 -35.54 -17.00
C PRO A 189 19.15 -34.78 -18.34
N TYR A 190 20.25 -34.99 -19.06
CA TYR A 190 20.44 -34.37 -20.37
C TYR A 190 19.62 -35.10 -21.46
N LEU A 191 19.55 -36.41 -21.45
CA LEU A 191 18.74 -37.17 -22.39
C LEU A 191 17.24 -36.87 -22.22
N ASP A 192 16.75 -36.80 -21.00
CA ASP A 192 15.38 -36.39 -20.68
C ASP A 192 15.08 -34.96 -21.15
N PHE A 193 16.06 -34.06 -20.98
CA PHE A 193 15.99 -32.69 -21.48
C PHE A 193 15.86 -32.63 -23.01
N LEU A 194 16.66 -33.43 -23.76
CA LEU A 194 16.61 -33.48 -25.22
C LEU A 194 15.22 -33.84 -25.76
N GLN A 195 14.50 -34.73 -25.09
CA GLN A 195 13.15 -35.13 -25.50
C GLN A 195 12.15 -33.96 -25.45
N ARG A 196 12.39 -32.97 -24.62
CA ARG A 196 11.54 -31.80 -24.46
C ARG A 196 11.86 -30.67 -25.44
N LEU A 197 13.00 -30.68 -26.10
CA LEU A 197 13.44 -29.62 -27.01
C LEU A 197 12.49 -29.40 -28.20
N ARG A 198 11.77 -30.44 -28.62
CA ARG A 198 10.78 -30.36 -29.72
C ARG A 198 9.65 -29.34 -29.49
N PHE A 199 9.45 -28.90 -28.23
CA PHE A 199 8.42 -27.92 -27.89
C PHE A 199 8.90 -26.46 -28.00
N TYR A 200 10.16 -26.22 -28.40
CA TYR A 200 10.76 -24.89 -28.45
C TYR A 200 11.10 -24.49 -29.90
N PRO A 201 10.21 -23.76 -30.58
CA PRO A 201 10.32 -23.47 -32.03
C PRO A 201 11.50 -22.52 -32.39
N ASN A 202 11.98 -21.71 -31.43
CA ASN A 202 13.08 -20.75 -31.66
C ASN A 202 14.47 -21.37 -31.50
N LEU A 203 14.54 -22.66 -31.20
CA LEU A 203 15.81 -23.39 -31.12
C LEU A 203 16.36 -23.61 -32.54
N ARG A 204 17.53 -23.01 -32.87
CA ARG A 204 18.15 -23.12 -34.16
C ARG A 204 19.35 -24.05 -34.20
N ARG A 205 20.10 -24.13 -33.13
CA ARG A 205 21.35 -24.92 -33.07
C ARG A 205 21.47 -25.65 -31.73
N LEU A 206 21.95 -26.89 -31.83
CA LEU A 206 22.44 -27.67 -30.71
C LEU A 206 23.93 -27.95 -31.00
N LEU A 207 24.81 -27.42 -30.18
CA LEU A 207 26.23 -27.61 -30.24
C LEU A 207 26.67 -28.58 -29.15
N THR A 208 27.46 -29.60 -29.55
CA THR A 208 28.14 -30.48 -28.59
C THR A 208 29.65 -30.29 -28.74
N VAL A 209 30.28 -29.92 -27.63
CA VAL A 209 31.71 -29.64 -27.58
C VAL A 209 32.38 -30.58 -26.56
N HIS A 210 33.53 -31.12 -26.89
CA HIS A 210 34.35 -31.94 -25.98
C HIS A 210 35.43 -31.07 -25.33
N GLY A 211 35.58 -31.09 -24.02
CA GLY A 211 36.63 -30.35 -23.32
C GLY A 211 36.17 -29.63 -22.04
N ASN A 212 36.86 -28.54 -21.69
CA ASN A 212 36.54 -27.74 -20.53
C ASN A 212 35.27 -26.90 -20.78
N PRO A 213 34.18 -27.15 -20.03
CA PRO A 213 32.91 -26.45 -20.25
C PRO A 213 33.00 -24.92 -20.09
N GLU A 214 33.81 -24.45 -19.14
CA GLU A 214 33.94 -23.01 -18.85
C GLU A 214 34.54 -22.27 -20.06
N GLN A 215 35.62 -22.82 -20.61
CA GLN A 215 36.28 -22.23 -21.77
C GLN A 215 35.38 -22.31 -23.02
N ALA A 216 34.72 -23.44 -23.24
CA ALA A 216 33.82 -23.62 -24.38
C ALA A 216 32.66 -22.60 -24.37
N ILE A 217 32.10 -22.31 -23.16
CA ILE A 217 31.05 -21.32 -23.02
C ILE A 217 31.57 -19.92 -23.31
N ILE A 218 32.74 -19.54 -22.78
CA ILE A 218 33.36 -18.23 -23.00
C ILE A 218 33.69 -18.00 -24.49
N ASP A 219 34.25 -19.01 -25.14
CA ASP A 219 34.62 -18.93 -26.56
C ASP A 219 33.38 -18.80 -27.46
N GLU A 220 32.33 -19.60 -27.21
CA GLU A 220 31.12 -19.54 -28.02
C GLU A 220 30.30 -18.29 -27.73
N ALA A 221 30.36 -17.75 -26.51
CA ALA A 221 29.69 -16.51 -26.11
C ALA A 221 30.17 -15.29 -26.96
N GLN A 222 31.40 -15.32 -27.50
CA GLN A 222 31.88 -14.25 -28.36
C GLN A 222 31.02 -14.07 -29.63
N ARG A 223 30.35 -15.13 -30.09
CA ARG A 223 29.48 -15.15 -31.26
C ARG A 223 28.01 -14.84 -30.96
N HIS A 224 27.66 -14.66 -29.69
CA HIS A 224 26.32 -14.44 -29.22
C HIS A 224 26.15 -13.09 -28.52
N ASP A 225 24.92 -12.61 -28.45
CA ASP A 225 24.59 -11.27 -27.92
C ASP A 225 24.14 -11.34 -26.45
N LEU A 226 23.60 -12.49 -26.02
CA LEU A 226 23.14 -12.75 -24.67
C LEU A 226 23.48 -14.19 -24.25
N VAL A 227 23.95 -14.36 -23.02
CA VAL A 227 24.14 -15.68 -22.42
C VAL A 227 23.15 -15.88 -21.25
N ILE A 228 22.47 -17.03 -21.23
CA ILE A 228 21.56 -17.39 -20.17
C ILE A 228 22.07 -18.69 -19.54
N VAL A 229 22.49 -18.64 -18.26
CA VAL A 229 23.11 -19.76 -17.56
C VAL A 229 22.36 -20.15 -16.30
N GLY A 230 22.14 -21.44 -16.08
CA GLY A 230 21.54 -21.98 -14.86
C GLY A 230 22.55 -22.05 -13.71
N ALA A 231 22.20 -21.53 -12.54
CA ALA A 231 23.02 -21.60 -11.34
C ALA A 231 22.68 -22.85 -10.52
N VAL A 232 23.66 -23.77 -10.40
CA VAL A 232 23.58 -24.93 -9.51
C VAL A 232 24.14 -24.52 -8.16
N ALA A 233 23.28 -24.17 -7.23
CA ALA A 233 23.70 -23.89 -5.86
C ALA A 233 23.86 -25.18 -5.07
N ARG A 234 25.01 -25.35 -4.41
CA ARG A 234 25.23 -26.37 -3.35
C ARG A 234 25.64 -25.62 -2.09
N ALA A 235 25.03 -25.97 -0.97
CA ALA A 235 25.57 -25.61 0.33
C ALA A 235 26.84 -26.43 0.55
N GLU A 236 27.99 -25.79 0.66
CA GLU A 236 29.26 -26.40 1.04
C GLU A 236 29.64 -25.96 2.46
N PRO A 237 30.48 -26.71 3.19
CA PRO A 237 30.88 -26.38 4.55
C PRO A 237 31.47 -24.96 4.71
N ASP A 238 32.10 -24.45 3.66
CA ASP A 238 32.80 -23.15 3.64
C ASP A 238 31.96 -21.99 3.06
N GLY A 239 30.67 -22.21 2.75
CA GLY A 239 29.76 -21.18 2.28
C GLY A 239 28.89 -21.55 1.08
N PHE A 240 28.27 -20.55 0.47
CA PHE A 240 27.42 -20.69 -0.70
C PHE A 240 28.23 -20.60 -1.98
N PHE A 241 28.07 -21.59 -2.86
CA PHE A 241 28.80 -21.70 -4.13
C PHE A 241 27.84 -21.89 -5.31
N LEU A 242 27.96 -21.05 -6.33
CA LEU A 242 27.13 -21.09 -7.54
C LEU A 242 27.63 -22.04 -8.62
N GLY A 243 28.76 -22.69 -8.38
CA GLY A 243 29.44 -23.56 -9.31
C GLY A 243 30.50 -22.85 -10.15
N PRO A 244 31.63 -23.52 -10.48
CA PRO A 244 32.79 -22.90 -11.12
C PRO A 244 32.47 -22.30 -12.48
N ILE A 245 31.54 -22.89 -13.22
CA ILE A 245 31.13 -22.40 -14.55
C ILE A 245 30.48 -21.02 -14.44
N VAL A 246 29.49 -20.85 -13.54
CA VAL A 246 28.77 -19.57 -13.38
C VAL A 246 29.70 -18.49 -12.89
N GLU A 247 30.59 -18.81 -11.93
CA GLU A 247 31.55 -17.84 -11.41
C GLU A 247 32.53 -17.35 -12.47
N ARG A 248 33.12 -18.27 -13.22
CA ARG A 248 34.09 -17.95 -14.27
C ARG A 248 33.45 -17.16 -15.40
N VAL A 249 32.27 -17.60 -15.88
CA VAL A 249 31.51 -16.91 -16.93
C VAL A 249 31.11 -15.51 -16.48
N ALA A 250 30.64 -15.35 -15.24
CA ALA A 250 30.25 -14.04 -14.71
C ALA A 250 31.43 -13.06 -14.57
N ARG A 251 32.64 -13.56 -14.21
CA ARG A 251 33.83 -12.74 -14.04
C ARG A 251 34.51 -12.36 -15.38
N GLU A 252 34.61 -13.31 -16.30
CA GLU A 252 35.39 -13.13 -17.54
C GLU A 252 34.58 -12.52 -18.70
N MET A 253 33.27 -12.72 -18.72
CA MET A 253 32.42 -12.16 -19.77
C MET A 253 32.03 -10.71 -19.48
N GLN A 254 32.01 -9.90 -20.57
CA GLN A 254 31.56 -8.49 -20.52
C GLN A 254 30.17 -8.29 -21.18
N LYS A 255 29.65 -9.29 -21.88
CA LYS A 255 28.37 -9.23 -22.60
C LYS A 255 27.17 -9.36 -21.65
N PRO A 256 25.96 -9.02 -22.11
CA PRO A 256 24.72 -9.29 -21.38
C PRO A 256 24.67 -10.73 -20.88
N LEU A 257 24.35 -10.88 -19.59
CA LEU A 257 24.33 -12.17 -18.91
C LEU A 257 23.09 -12.27 -18.04
N VAL A 258 22.39 -13.38 -18.12
CA VAL A 258 21.29 -13.73 -17.24
C VAL A 258 21.64 -15.03 -16.51
N VAL A 259 21.72 -14.97 -15.19
CA VAL A 259 21.89 -16.16 -14.34
C VAL A 259 20.53 -16.51 -13.76
N VAL A 260 20.08 -17.75 -13.97
CA VAL A 260 18.78 -18.22 -13.51
C VAL A 260 18.88 -19.17 -12.33
N LYS A 261 18.01 -19.01 -11.35
CA LYS A 261 17.90 -19.84 -10.15
C LYS A 261 16.45 -20.14 -9.83
N THR A 262 16.15 -21.39 -9.47
CA THR A 262 14.82 -21.81 -8.97
C THR A 262 14.90 -22.11 -7.49
N PRO A 263 13.85 -21.88 -6.70
CA PRO A 263 13.80 -22.31 -5.31
C PRO A 263 13.69 -23.84 -5.20
N ASP A 264 14.36 -24.43 -4.23
CA ASP A 264 14.27 -25.87 -3.98
C ASP A 264 12.92 -26.23 -3.34
N THR A 265 12.34 -25.35 -2.52
CA THR A 265 10.96 -25.42 -2.01
C THR A 265 10.44 -24.02 -1.63
N MET A 266 9.28 -23.62 -2.18
CA MET A 266 8.61 -22.35 -1.87
C MET A 266 8.06 -22.27 -0.42
N ARG A 267 7.94 -23.39 0.28
CA ARG A 267 7.26 -23.50 1.58
C ARG A 267 8.07 -22.91 2.74
N ALA A 268 9.38 -23.09 2.70
CA ALA A 268 10.28 -22.72 3.80
C ALA A 268 10.37 -21.20 4.06
N TRP A 269 10.19 -20.35 3.02
CA TRP A 269 10.23 -18.91 3.17
C TRP A 269 8.97 -18.35 3.84
N ARG A 270 7.78 -18.82 3.44
CA ARG A 270 6.51 -18.38 4.03
C ARG A 270 6.42 -18.66 5.52
N GLU A 271 6.91 -19.84 5.95
CA GLU A 271 6.90 -20.25 7.37
C GLU A 271 7.94 -19.48 8.22
N GLY A 272 9.02 -18.98 7.62
CA GLY A 272 10.08 -18.24 8.31
C GLY A 272 9.78 -16.74 8.47
N LEU A 273 9.13 -16.12 7.50
CA LEU A 273 8.84 -14.67 7.50
C LEU A 273 7.70 -14.31 8.46
N ASP A 274 6.65 -15.14 8.53
CA ASP A 274 5.49 -14.89 9.41
C ASP A 274 5.84 -14.95 10.90
N ARG A 275 6.97 -15.58 11.27
CA ARG A 275 7.43 -15.74 12.65
C ARG A 275 8.49 -14.74 13.09
N SER A 276 9.04 -13.92 12.19
CA SER A 276 10.22 -13.11 12.50
C SER A 276 9.94 -11.73 13.07
N LYS A 277 8.80 -11.11 12.75
CA LYS A 277 8.50 -9.74 13.22
C LYS A 277 7.58 -9.72 14.43
N THR A 278 8.00 -8.99 15.45
CA THR A 278 7.14 -8.65 16.59
C THR A 278 5.99 -7.75 16.16
N LEU A 279 4.97 -7.65 17.01
CA LEU A 279 3.86 -6.72 16.76
C LEU A 279 4.36 -5.28 16.65
N SER A 280 5.30 -4.89 17.51
CA SER A 280 5.90 -3.54 17.48
C SER A 280 6.58 -3.26 16.14
N GLU A 281 7.41 -4.17 15.65
CA GLU A 281 8.08 -4.00 14.34
C GLU A 281 7.10 -3.91 13.18
N ARG A 282 5.98 -4.63 13.23
CA ARG A 282 4.92 -4.54 12.20
C ARG A 282 4.22 -3.19 12.23
N VAL A 283 3.95 -2.65 13.42
CA VAL A 283 3.36 -1.31 13.58
C VAL A 283 4.34 -0.23 13.11
N ASP A 284 5.62 -0.35 13.47
CA ASP A 284 6.66 0.58 13.07
C ASP A 284 6.86 0.60 11.55
N GLN A 285 6.85 -0.58 10.92
CA GLN A 285 6.92 -0.70 9.46
C GLN A 285 5.68 -0.09 8.79
N TRP A 286 4.48 -0.43 9.28
CA TRP A 286 3.24 0.16 8.80
C TRP A 286 3.27 1.69 8.91
N PHE A 287 3.72 2.20 10.05
CA PHE A 287 3.85 3.65 10.27
C PHE A 287 4.73 4.30 9.20
N ALA A 288 5.89 3.71 8.90
CA ALA A 288 6.81 4.24 7.90
C ALA A 288 6.26 4.14 6.46
N GLU A 289 5.54 3.09 6.13
CA GLU A 289 5.05 2.83 4.78
C GLU A 289 3.70 3.49 4.48
N ASN A 290 2.81 3.62 5.51
CA ASN A 290 1.43 4.10 5.36
C ASN A 290 1.19 5.50 5.93
N THR A 291 2.25 6.23 6.31
CA THR A 291 2.18 7.65 6.66
C THR A 291 2.63 8.49 5.47
N PHE A 292 1.75 9.37 5.03
CA PHE A 292 1.95 10.23 3.87
C PHE A 292 1.97 11.71 4.27
N GLN A 293 2.48 12.54 3.37
CA GLN A 293 2.39 13.98 3.47
C GLN A 293 1.45 14.50 2.37
N ARG A 294 0.61 15.48 2.65
CA ARG A 294 -0.34 16.03 1.66
C ARG A 294 0.34 16.52 0.38
N ASN A 295 1.57 17.06 0.51
CA ASN A 295 2.32 17.59 -0.62
C ASN A 295 2.78 16.52 -1.62
N GLU A 296 2.84 15.24 -1.24
CA GLU A 296 3.07 14.13 -2.18
C GLU A 296 1.95 14.00 -3.23
N PHE A 297 0.79 14.61 -2.97
CA PHE A 297 -0.41 14.56 -3.79
C PHE A 297 -0.81 15.93 -4.36
N ALA A 298 0.12 16.89 -4.37
CA ALA A 298 -0.16 18.25 -4.85
C ALA A 298 -0.31 18.34 -6.39
N ASP A 299 0.14 17.33 -7.12
CA ASP A 299 -0.11 17.19 -8.56
C ASP A 299 -1.54 16.66 -8.78
N LEU A 300 -2.47 17.60 -8.91
CA LEU A 300 -3.89 17.30 -9.04
C LEU A 300 -4.23 16.67 -10.40
N GLU A 301 -3.48 16.96 -11.45
CA GLU A 301 -3.67 16.35 -12.78
C GLU A 301 -3.38 14.85 -12.71
N LYS A 302 -2.30 14.47 -12.05
CA LYS A 302 -1.96 13.07 -11.79
C LYS A 302 -3.04 12.34 -10.98
N LEU A 303 -3.61 12.99 -9.95
CA LEU A 303 -4.73 12.42 -9.19
C LEU A 303 -5.97 12.23 -10.07
N LEU A 304 -6.24 13.17 -10.96
CA LEU A 304 -7.35 13.07 -11.91
C LEU A 304 -7.16 11.91 -12.90
N GLU A 305 -5.93 11.69 -13.37
CA GLU A 305 -5.58 10.53 -14.20
C GLU A 305 -5.81 9.21 -13.47
N LEU A 306 -5.35 9.11 -12.21
CA LEU A 306 -5.58 7.94 -11.37
C LEU A 306 -7.07 7.68 -11.13
N LYS A 307 -7.86 8.73 -10.87
CA LYS A 307 -9.32 8.66 -10.76
C LYS A 307 -9.94 8.09 -12.04
N LYS A 308 -9.56 8.64 -13.20
CA LYS A 308 -10.06 8.18 -14.51
C LYS A 308 -9.68 6.73 -14.79
N LYS A 309 -8.43 6.34 -14.52
CA LYS A 309 -7.94 4.96 -14.69
C LYS A 309 -8.72 3.96 -13.84
N GLN A 310 -9.05 4.33 -12.60
CA GLN A 310 -9.84 3.49 -11.70
C GLN A 310 -11.35 3.57 -11.96
N GLN A 311 -11.81 4.51 -12.77
CA GLN A 311 -13.23 4.75 -13.07
C GLN A 311 -14.08 4.96 -11.81
N VAL A 312 -13.53 5.66 -10.80
CA VAL A 312 -14.19 5.91 -9.52
C VAL A 312 -14.77 7.32 -9.43
N THR A 313 -15.86 7.44 -8.70
CA THR A 313 -16.50 8.71 -8.34
C THR A 313 -16.20 9.07 -6.89
N ILE A 314 -16.13 10.38 -6.59
CA ILE A 314 -15.66 10.88 -5.29
C ILE A 314 -16.65 11.88 -4.72
N SER A 315 -17.12 11.63 -3.51
CA SER A 315 -18.00 12.53 -2.76
C SER A 315 -17.27 13.14 -1.56
N LEU A 316 -17.45 14.43 -1.35
CA LEU A 316 -17.10 15.11 -0.11
C LEU A 316 -18.36 15.40 0.68
N GLY A 317 -18.48 14.84 1.88
CA GLY A 317 -19.52 15.14 2.86
C GLY A 317 -19.03 16.15 3.89
N LEU A 318 -19.79 17.17 4.15
CA LEU A 318 -19.51 18.25 5.11
C LEU A 318 -20.54 18.17 6.25
N PRO A 319 -20.25 17.47 7.36
CA PRO A 319 -21.15 17.47 8.53
C PRO A 319 -21.11 18.85 9.20
N ALA A 320 -22.26 19.51 9.34
CA ALA A 320 -22.35 20.86 9.87
C ALA A 320 -23.39 21.00 10.98
N LEU A 321 -23.06 21.83 11.98
CA LEU A 321 -23.98 22.30 13.01
C LEU A 321 -23.55 23.67 13.52
N ASN A 322 -24.23 24.75 13.08
CA ASN A 322 -23.96 26.14 13.46
C ASN A 322 -22.51 26.57 13.15
N GLU A 323 -22.16 26.52 11.86
CA GLU A 323 -20.83 26.84 11.33
C GLU A 323 -20.87 27.96 10.27
N ASP A 324 -21.76 28.94 10.43
CA ASP A 324 -21.93 30.08 9.52
C ASP A 324 -20.65 30.89 9.31
N GLU A 325 -19.74 30.96 10.31
CA GLU A 325 -18.47 31.67 10.22
C GLU A 325 -17.48 31.00 9.24
N THR A 326 -17.55 29.68 9.02
CA THR A 326 -16.49 28.90 8.34
C THR A 326 -16.97 28.17 7.10
N ILE A 327 -18.24 27.71 7.08
CA ILE A 327 -18.76 26.86 6.00
C ILE A 327 -18.64 27.50 4.61
N GLY A 328 -18.84 28.81 4.52
CA GLY A 328 -18.77 29.54 3.24
C GLY A 328 -17.37 29.52 2.63
N GLU A 329 -16.33 29.72 3.44
CA GLU A 329 -14.95 29.69 2.98
C GLU A 329 -14.52 28.26 2.62
N ILE A 330 -14.91 27.28 3.41
CA ILE A 330 -14.65 25.87 3.15
C ILE A 330 -15.22 25.45 1.79
N ILE A 331 -16.50 25.75 1.55
CA ILE A 331 -17.16 25.42 0.29
C ILE A 331 -16.47 26.12 -0.89
N ARG A 332 -16.23 27.44 -0.82
CA ARG A 332 -15.60 28.17 -1.94
C ARG A 332 -14.22 27.61 -2.27
N THR A 333 -13.37 27.43 -1.26
CA THR A 333 -12.00 26.98 -1.44
C THR A 333 -11.94 25.60 -2.08
N VAL A 334 -12.73 24.65 -1.57
CA VAL A 334 -12.71 23.27 -2.07
C VAL A 334 -13.43 23.15 -3.42
N LYS A 335 -14.59 23.79 -3.56
CA LYS A 335 -15.40 23.74 -4.78
C LYS A 335 -14.64 24.31 -5.97
N ASN A 336 -14.08 25.52 -5.85
CA ASN A 336 -13.32 26.12 -6.93
C ASN A 336 -12.16 25.23 -7.39
N ALA A 337 -11.30 24.80 -6.46
CA ALA A 337 -10.08 24.08 -6.81
C ALA A 337 -10.31 22.64 -7.26
N LEU A 338 -11.28 21.92 -6.67
CA LEU A 338 -11.39 20.45 -6.81
C LEU A 338 -12.69 19.98 -7.48
N LEU A 339 -13.60 20.90 -7.82
CA LEU A 339 -14.83 20.59 -8.55
C LEU A 339 -14.95 21.41 -9.83
N ASP A 340 -14.74 22.74 -9.76
CA ASP A 340 -14.96 23.65 -10.88
C ASP A 340 -13.70 23.77 -11.77
N ASP A 341 -12.51 24.05 -11.20
CA ASP A 341 -11.25 24.20 -11.95
C ASP A 341 -10.72 22.84 -12.41
N LEU A 342 -10.64 21.86 -11.50
CA LEU A 342 -10.22 20.51 -11.80
C LEU A 342 -11.22 19.51 -11.18
N PRO A 343 -11.95 18.71 -11.98
CA PRO A 343 -13.05 17.87 -11.48
C PRO A 343 -12.54 16.59 -10.79
N LEU A 344 -11.78 16.79 -9.72
CA LEU A 344 -11.31 15.70 -8.87
C LEU A 344 -12.44 15.16 -7.99
N LEU A 345 -13.29 16.04 -7.45
CA LEU A 345 -14.55 15.68 -6.80
C LEU A 345 -15.68 15.57 -7.84
N ASP A 346 -16.67 14.72 -7.58
CA ASP A 346 -17.91 14.63 -8.37
C ASP A 346 -19.06 15.32 -7.66
N GLU A 347 -19.01 15.46 -6.33
CA GLU A 347 -19.98 16.19 -5.55
C GLU A 347 -19.42 16.69 -4.21
N ILE A 348 -19.96 17.79 -3.74
CA ILE A 348 -19.82 18.29 -2.38
C ILE A 348 -21.24 18.39 -1.81
N VAL A 349 -21.45 17.84 -0.61
CA VAL A 349 -22.77 17.80 0.04
C VAL A 349 -22.65 18.21 1.49
N VAL A 350 -23.48 19.12 1.95
CA VAL A 350 -23.59 19.48 3.36
C VAL A 350 -24.63 18.58 4.03
N ILE A 351 -24.23 17.96 5.15
CA ILE A 351 -25.11 17.15 6.00
C ILE A 351 -25.37 17.95 7.27
N ASP A 352 -26.46 18.66 7.28
CA ASP A 352 -26.82 19.58 8.36
C ASP A 352 -27.47 18.85 9.53
N SER A 353 -27.11 19.24 10.75
CA SER A 353 -27.64 18.69 12.01
C SER A 353 -28.71 19.59 12.65
N ALA A 354 -29.54 20.22 11.84
CA ALA A 354 -30.55 21.22 12.20
C ALA A 354 -29.93 22.50 12.78
N SER A 355 -29.05 23.12 12.01
CA SER A 355 -28.46 24.43 12.31
C SER A 355 -29.53 25.51 12.45
N THR A 356 -29.31 26.44 13.39
CA THR A 356 -30.23 27.54 13.72
C THR A 356 -29.67 28.90 13.28
N ASP A 357 -28.44 28.92 12.73
CA ASP A 357 -27.76 30.08 12.15
C ASP A 357 -27.87 30.08 10.60
N ASP A 358 -27.07 30.88 9.93
CA ASP A 358 -27.09 31.01 8.47
C ASP A 358 -26.34 29.88 7.72
N THR A 359 -25.85 28.84 8.40
CA THR A 359 -25.07 27.72 7.80
C THR A 359 -25.74 27.15 6.54
N VAL A 360 -27.03 26.75 6.66
CA VAL A 360 -27.79 26.13 5.55
C VAL A 360 -27.99 27.11 4.38
N LYS A 361 -28.29 28.36 4.69
CA LYS A 361 -28.48 29.40 3.69
C LYS A 361 -27.20 29.64 2.90
N ILE A 362 -26.07 29.83 3.59
CA ILE A 362 -24.75 30.08 2.96
C ILE A 362 -24.38 28.91 2.01
N ALA A 363 -24.56 27.65 2.45
CA ALA A 363 -24.27 26.50 1.61
C ALA A 363 -25.14 26.43 0.35
N ARG A 364 -26.44 26.71 0.46
CA ARG A 364 -27.38 26.75 -0.68
C ARG A 364 -27.08 27.89 -1.63
N ASP A 365 -26.74 29.08 -1.13
CA ASP A 365 -26.37 30.23 -1.94
C ASP A 365 -25.09 30.00 -2.75
N LEU A 366 -24.20 29.10 -2.29
CA LEU A 366 -23.00 28.61 -3.01
C LEU A 366 -23.29 27.44 -3.95
N GLY A 367 -24.55 27.06 -4.11
CA GLY A 367 -24.97 25.99 -5.03
C GLY A 367 -24.63 24.57 -4.57
N VAL A 368 -24.40 24.36 -3.27
CA VAL A 368 -24.10 23.04 -2.70
C VAL A 368 -25.38 22.41 -2.13
N PRO A 369 -25.69 21.14 -2.46
CA PRO A 369 -26.81 20.43 -1.87
C PRO A 369 -26.70 20.32 -0.35
N VAL A 370 -27.78 20.58 0.34
CA VAL A 370 -27.89 20.47 1.81
C VAL A 370 -28.99 19.49 2.17
N TYR A 371 -28.65 18.49 2.95
CA TYR A 371 -29.58 17.53 3.53
C TYR A 371 -29.59 17.64 5.04
N VAL A 372 -30.76 17.82 5.61
CA VAL A 372 -30.93 17.77 7.07
C VAL A 372 -30.94 16.32 7.50
N HIS A 373 -30.00 15.88 8.32
CA HIS A 373 -29.83 14.47 8.59
C HIS A 373 -31.06 13.81 9.23
N GLN A 374 -31.87 14.58 9.98
CA GLN A 374 -33.11 14.10 10.57
C GLN A 374 -34.15 13.65 9.51
N GLU A 375 -34.08 14.21 8.30
CA GLU A 375 -34.97 13.90 7.20
C GLU A 375 -34.49 12.73 6.32
N ILE A 376 -33.25 12.28 6.54
CA ILE A 376 -32.67 11.12 5.83
C ILE A 376 -33.07 9.84 6.58
N LEU A 377 -33.68 8.87 5.90
CA LEU A 377 -34.16 7.62 6.48
C LEU A 377 -34.98 7.85 7.77
N PRO A 378 -36.06 8.63 7.72
CA PRO A 378 -36.83 9.02 8.89
C PRO A 378 -37.42 7.81 9.63
N GLU A 379 -37.70 6.72 8.94
CA GLU A 379 -38.18 5.45 9.48
C GLU A 379 -37.21 4.78 10.47
N HIS A 380 -35.93 5.10 10.38
CA HIS A 380 -34.90 4.62 11.32
C HIS A 380 -34.63 5.60 12.48
N GLY A 381 -35.44 6.64 12.56
CA GLY A 381 -35.31 7.67 13.59
C GLY A 381 -34.07 8.53 13.41
N SER A 382 -33.82 9.40 14.41
CA SER A 382 -32.66 10.30 14.37
C SER A 382 -32.02 10.43 15.75
N ASN A 383 -30.71 10.29 15.80
CA ASN A 383 -29.91 10.55 17.00
C ASN A 383 -29.14 11.88 16.83
N ARG A 384 -28.69 12.42 17.96
CA ARG A 384 -27.79 13.59 17.94
C ARG A 384 -26.34 13.12 17.80
N GLY A 385 -25.54 13.89 17.06
CA GLY A 385 -24.11 13.74 17.00
C GLY A 385 -23.55 13.59 15.59
N LYS A 386 -22.25 13.79 15.46
CA LYS A 386 -21.53 13.78 14.19
C LYS A 386 -21.67 12.41 13.49
N GLY A 387 -21.49 11.32 14.24
CA GLY A 387 -21.54 10.00 13.66
C GLY A 387 -22.89 9.64 13.04
N GLU A 388 -24.01 10.16 13.58
CA GLU A 388 -25.33 10.01 12.94
C GLU A 388 -25.38 10.70 11.58
N ALA A 389 -24.88 11.93 11.48
CA ALA A 389 -24.81 12.65 10.21
C ALA A 389 -23.94 11.90 9.19
N LEU A 390 -22.80 11.35 9.62
CA LEU A 390 -21.91 10.56 8.75
C LEU A 390 -22.57 9.25 8.29
N TRP A 391 -23.23 8.52 9.19
CA TRP A 391 -23.95 7.30 8.83
C TRP A 391 -25.05 7.58 7.81
N LYS A 392 -25.85 8.60 8.05
CA LYS A 392 -26.92 9.00 7.13
C LYS A 392 -26.39 9.57 5.81
N SER A 393 -25.21 10.20 5.81
CA SER A 393 -24.57 10.70 4.61
C SER A 393 -24.29 9.61 3.58
N LEU A 394 -23.99 8.37 4.04
CA LEU A 394 -23.83 7.22 3.13
C LEU A 394 -25.04 6.99 2.22
N HIS A 395 -26.24 7.31 2.71
CA HIS A 395 -27.47 7.18 1.93
C HIS A 395 -27.58 8.23 0.81
N VAL A 396 -27.12 9.45 1.02
CA VAL A 396 -27.28 10.56 0.06
C VAL A 396 -26.08 10.77 -0.84
N LEU A 397 -24.86 10.58 -0.37
CA LEU A 397 -23.64 10.65 -1.15
C LEU A 397 -23.62 9.57 -2.26
N LYS A 398 -22.96 9.86 -3.38
CA LYS A 398 -22.98 9.00 -4.57
C LYS A 398 -21.64 8.35 -4.88
N GLY A 399 -20.52 8.94 -4.46
CA GLY A 399 -19.17 8.52 -4.80
C GLY A 399 -18.79 7.11 -4.35
N ASP A 400 -17.89 6.49 -5.07
CA ASP A 400 -17.24 5.22 -4.72
C ASP A 400 -16.19 5.42 -3.62
N ILE A 401 -15.65 6.64 -3.53
CA ILE A 401 -14.82 7.12 -2.42
C ILE A 401 -15.59 8.23 -1.72
N ILE A 402 -15.64 8.15 -0.40
CA ILE A 402 -16.32 9.13 0.45
C ILE A 402 -15.30 9.74 1.39
N LEU A 403 -15.22 11.07 1.38
CA LEU A 403 -14.41 11.86 2.29
C LEU A 403 -15.30 12.69 3.19
N TRP A 404 -14.87 12.90 4.43
CA TRP A 404 -15.46 13.86 5.36
C TRP A 404 -14.37 14.77 5.93
N ILE A 405 -14.69 16.04 6.05
CA ILE A 405 -13.89 17.04 6.76
C ILE A 405 -14.79 17.83 7.68
N ASP A 406 -14.26 18.21 8.83
CA ASP A 406 -14.98 19.08 9.76
C ASP A 406 -15.22 20.47 9.16
N THR A 407 -16.28 21.14 9.58
CA THR A 407 -16.71 22.42 9.06
C THR A 407 -16.34 23.62 9.94
N ASP A 408 -15.58 23.41 11.03
CA ASP A 408 -15.03 24.45 11.92
C ASP A 408 -13.57 24.84 11.61
N ILE A 409 -13.06 24.46 10.42
CA ILE A 409 -11.68 24.73 9.98
C ILE A 409 -11.56 26.19 9.54
N LYS A 410 -10.66 26.96 10.18
CA LYS A 410 -10.44 28.39 9.86
C LYS A 410 -9.39 28.64 8.78
N ASN A 411 -8.45 27.72 8.61
CA ASN A 411 -7.36 27.80 7.64
C ASN A 411 -7.49 26.73 6.55
N ILE A 412 -8.70 26.63 5.99
CA ILE A 412 -8.99 25.62 4.95
C ILE A 412 -8.07 25.79 3.72
N HIS A 413 -7.62 24.68 3.19
CA HIS A 413 -6.84 24.59 1.96
C HIS A 413 -7.26 23.31 1.20
N PRO A 414 -7.26 23.27 -0.15
CA PRO A 414 -7.64 22.09 -0.92
C PRO A 414 -6.89 20.81 -0.49
N GLY A 415 -5.68 20.95 0.08
CA GLY A 415 -4.87 19.89 0.64
C GLY A 415 -5.51 19.07 1.75
N PHE A 416 -6.53 19.58 2.45
CA PHE A 416 -7.31 18.79 3.39
C PHE A 416 -8.12 17.70 2.68
N VAL A 417 -8.46 17.90 1.41
CA VAL A 417 -9.24 16.95 0.61
C VAL A 417 -8.34 16.08 -0.25
N TYR A 418 -7.48 16.70 -1.08
CA TYR A 418 -6.62 15.91 -1.97
C TYR A 418 -5.58 15.08 -1.22
N GLY A 419 -5.13 15.54 -0.03
CA GLY A 419 -4.25 14.76 0.85
C GLY A 419 -4.90 13.46 1.32
N LEU A 420 -6.18 13.49 1.73
CA LEU A 420 -6.94 12.29 2.09
C LEU A 420 -7.19 11.39 0.88
N LEU A 421 -7.42 11.98 -0.28
CA LEU A 421 -7.74 11.25 -1.49
C LEU A 421 -6.53 10.54 -2.10
N GLY A 422 -5.34 11.18 -2.00
CA GLY A 422 -4.11 10.70 -2.63
C GLY A 422 -3.78 9.24 -2.33
N PRO A 423 -3.67 8.81 -1.06
CA PRO A 423 -3.39 7.41 -0.75
C PRO A 423 -4.45 6.44 -1.28
N LEU A 424 -5.74 6.81 -1.27
CA LEU A 424 -6.83 5.99 -1.79
C LEU A 424 -6.76 5.77 -3.30
N LEU A 425 -6.28 6.75 -4.06
CA LEU A 425 -6.11 6.64 -5.50
C LEU A 425 -4.79 5.99 -5.88
N ARG A 426 -3.72 6.25 -5.13
CA ARG A 426 -2.39 5.72 -5.43
C ARG A 426 -2.25 4.24 -5.08
N GLU A 427 -2.77 3.83 -3.92
CA GLU A 427 -2.63 2.49 -3.38
C GLU A 427 -3.99 1.79 -3.29
N PRO A 428 -4.35 0.93 -4.26
CA PRO A 428 -5.67 0.27 -4.28
C PRO A 428 -5.98 -0.57 -3.03
N GLU A 429 -4.96 -1.05 -2.33
CA GLU A 429 -5.08 -1.81 -1.09
C GLU A 429 -5.50 -0.94 0.10
N ILE A 430 -5.20 0.37 0.06
CA ILE A 430 -5.67 1.33 1.07
C ILE A 430 -7.17 1.55 0.87
N ARG A 431 -7.90 1.32 1.93
CA ARG A 431 -9.36 1.37 1.96
C ARG A 431 -9.92 2.49 2.82
N TYR A 432 -9.09 2.98 3.76
CA TYR A 432 -9.44 4.04 4.69
C TYR A 432 -8.23 4.91 4.98
N VAL A 433 -8.42 6.22 4.99
CA VAL A 433 -7.39 7.22 5.27
C VAL A 433 -7.84 8.13 6.40
N LYS A 434 -6.93 8.39 7.33
CA LYS A 434 -7.10 9.29 8.45
C LYS A 434 -6.16 10.47 8.34
N GLY A 435 -6.70 11.69 8.42
CA GLY A 435 -5.88 12.90 8.52
C GLY A 435 -5.27 13.06 9.91
N PHE A 436 -4.11 13.67 9.96
CA PHE A 436 -3.56 14.24 11.18
C PHE A 436 -2.89 15.59 10.88
N TYR A 437 -2.70 16.42 11.88
CA TYR A 437 -2.20 17.78 11.71
C TYR A 437 -1.64 18.33 13.01
N ARG A 438 -0.78 19.32 12.89
CA ARG A 438 -0.29 20.08 14.03
C ARG A 438 -1.41 20.99 14.56
N ARG A 439 -1.62 20.97 15.85
CA ARG A 439 -2.55 21.84 16.56
C ARG A 439 -1.76 22.78 17.47
N PRO A 440 -1.43 23.99 17.02
CA PRO A 440 -0.77 24.94 17.91
C PRO A 440 -1.72 25.31 19.06
N ILE A 441 -1.21 25.19 20.29
CA ILE A 441 -1.91 25.70 21.49
C ILE A 441 -1.27 26.98 21.92
N LYS A 442 -2.09 28.01 22.07
CA LYS A 442 -1.68 29.26 22.71
C LYS A 442 -1.78 29.11 24.22
N VAL A 443 -0.66 29.18 24.93
CA VAL A 443 -0.58 29.19 26.40
C VAL A 443 -0.01 30.56 26.79
N GLY A 444 -0.84 31.49 27.25
CA GLY A 444 -0.47 32.88 27.45
C GLY A 444 -0.20 33.57 26.11
N GLU A 445 0.99 34.17 25.96
CA GLU A 445 1.43 34.79 24.69
C GLU A 445 2.24 33.84 23.80
N GLU A 446 2.63 32.67 24.30
CA GLU A 446 3.44 31.69 23.57
C GLU A 446 2.61 30.64 22.84
N LEU A 447 3.03 30.31 21.61
CA LEU A 447 2.42 29.28 20.74
C LEU A 447 3.23 27.98 20.85
N TYR A 448 2.63 26.94 21.42
CA TYR A 448 3.23 25.61 21.48
C TYR A 448 2.75 24.73 20.32
N ALA A 449 3.66 24.26 19.50
CA ALA A 449 3.37 23.51 18.29
C ALA A 449 2.73 22.12 18.50
N GLY A 450 2.71 21.58 19.72
CA GLY A 450 2.37 20.18 19.98
C GLY A 450 1.32 19.91 21.05
N GLY A 451 0.52 20.88 21.46
CA GLY A 451 -0.37 20.71 22.63
C GLY A 451 -1.82 20.35 22.35
N GLY A 452 -2.24 20.12 21.10
CA GLY A 452 -3.61 19.79 20.73
C GLY A 452 -3.92 18.29 20.84
N GLY A 453 -5.20 17.98 21.14
CA GLY A 453 -5.65 16.59 21.20
C GLY A 453 -5.61 15.97 22.62
N ARG A 454 -5.94 16.75 23.63
CA ARG A 454 -5.96 16.29 25.05
C ARG A 454 -6.69 14.97 25.24
N VAL A 455 -7.85 14.78 24.62
CA VAL A 455 -8.61 13.50 24.69
C VAL A 455 -7.87 12.39 23.93
N THR A 456 -7.19 12.73 22.83
CA THR A 456 -6.32 11.77 22.13
C THR A 456 -5.24 11.24 23.07
N GLU A 457 -4.46 12.14 23.68
CA GLU A 457 -3.29 11.75 24.49
C GLU A 457 -3.68 11.15 25.85
N LEU A 458 -4.78 11.62 26.47
CA LEU A 458 -5.17 11.20 27.81
C LEU A 458 -6.18 10.04 27.82
N THR A 459 -6.80 9.72 26.68
CA THR A 459 -7.84 8.67 26.62
C THR A 459 -7.60 7.73 25.44
N ALA A 460 -7.75 8.17 24.19
CA ALA A 460 -7.74 7.26 23.06
C ALA A 460 -6.38 6.56 22.88
N ARG A 461 -5.26 7.26 22.97
CA ARG A 461 -3.91 6.67 22.80
C ARG A 461 -3.59 5.63 23.89
N PRO A 462 -3.81 5.87 25.20
CA PRO A 462 -3.61 4.84 26.22
C PRO A 462 -4.47 3.59 25.99
N PHE A 463 -5.75 3.74 25.66
CA PHE A 463 -6.63 2.61 25.41
C PHE A 463 -6.25 1.83 24.14
N LEU A 464 -5.86 2.51 23.05
CA LEU A 464 -5.35 1.86 21.86
C LEU A 464 -4.09 1.05 22.18
N ASN A 465 -3.11 1.64 22.88
CA ASN A 465 -1.87 0.94 23.24
C ASN A 465 -2.13 -0.29 24.14
N LEU A 466 -3.09 -0.21 25.08
CA LEU A 466 -3.39 -1.31 25.98
C LEU A 466 -4.19 -2.44 25.31
N PHE A 467 -5.18 -2.11 24.50
CA PHE A 467 -6.18 -3.08 24.05
C PHE A 467 -6.17 -3.35 22.55
N PHE A 468 -5.65 -2.42 21.75
CA PHE A 468 -5.52 -2.51 20.29
C PHE A 468 -4.14 -2.03 19.83
N PRO A 469 -3.06 -2.68 20.33
CA PRO A 469 -1.69 -2.20 20.09
C PRO A 469 -1.31 -2.15 18.62
N GLU A 470 -2.01 -2.84 17.74
CA GLU A 470 -1.87 -2.74 16.29
C GLU A 470 -2.21 -1.34 15.77
N LEU A 471 -3.10 -0.62 16.45
CA LEU A 471 -3.50 0.75 16.10
C LEU A 471 -2.68 1.82 16.83
N SER A 472 -1.66 1.43 17.62
CA SER A 472 -0.84 2.36 18.41
C SER A 472 -0.06 3.35 17.55
N GLY A 473 0.21 3.01 16.28
CA GLY A 473 0.88 3.88 15.31
C GLY A 473 -0.01 4.99 14.72
N ILE A 474 -1.32 5.01 15.01
CA ILE A 474 -2.21 6.09 14.52
C ILE A 474 -1.91 7.39 15.29
N ILE A 475 -1.49 8.43 14.56
CA ILE A 475 -1.04 9.70 15.14
C ILE A 475 -2.21 10.47 15.78
N GLN A 476 -3.33 10.60 15.08
CA GLN A 476 -4.52 11.29 15.61
C GLN A 476 -5.79 10.47 15.38
N PRO A 477 -6.06 9.47 16.24
CA PRO A 477 -7.22 8.59 16.08
C PRO A 477 -8.58 9.32 16.11
N LEU A 478 -8.64 10.50 16.72
CA LEU A 478 -9.85 11.31 16.87
C LEU A 478 -9.92 12.51 15.91
N ALA A 479 -9.05 12.57 14.87
CA ALA A 479 -9.14 13.62 13.86
C ALA A 479 -10.47 13.50 13.09
N GLY A 480 -11.06 14.64 12.74
CA GLY A 480 -12.36 14.71 12.05
C GLY A 480 -12.28 14.63 10.53
N GLU A 481 -11.07 14.61 9.98
CA GLU A 481 -10.76 14.53 8.56
C GLU A 481 -10.37 13.11 8.21
N TYR A 482 -11.23 12.42 7.46
CA TYR A 482 -11.01 11.04 7.04
C TYR A 482 -11.93 10.64 5.90
N GLY A 483 -11.66 9.49 5.34
CA GLY A 483 -12.50 8.93 4.31
C GLY A 483 -12.06 7.53 3.91
N GLY A 484 -12.79 6.95 2.99
CA GLY A 484 -12.49 5.60 2.53
C GLY A 484 -13.34 5.18 1.33
N ARG A 485 -13.08 3.97 0.88
CA ARG A 485 -13.89 3.36 -0.17
C ARG A 485 -15.28 3.05 0.38
N ARG A 486 -16.30 3.42 -0.36
CA ARG A 486 -17.71 3.18 0.03
C ARG A 486 -17.96 1.73 0.42
N GLU A 487 -17.43 0.79 -0.35
CA GLU A 487 -17.62 -0.65 -0.13
C GLU A 487 -17.19 -1.14 1.26
N VAL A 488 -16.26 -0.44 1.92
CA VAL A 488 -15.85 -0.79 3.29
C VAL A 488 -16.62 0.00 4.34
N LEU A 489 -16.89 1.29 4.07
CA LEU A 489 -17.63 2.16 5.00
C LEU A 489 -19.08 1.69 5.21
N GLU A 490 -19.72 1.20 4.16
CA GLU A 490 -21.11 0.69 4.25
C GLU A 490 -21.24 -0.68 4.96
N ARG A 491 -20.10 -1.34 5.27
CA ARG A 491 -20.05 -2.67 5.92
C ARG A 491 -19.73 -2.62 7.40
N VAL A 492 -19.36 -1.47 7.93
CA VAL A 492 -19.05 -1.27 9.35
C VAL A 492 -20.15 -0.46 10.03
N PRO A 493 -20.38 -0.69 11.33
CA PRO A 493 -21.32 0.10 12.10
C PRO A 493 -20.75 1.48 12.43
N PHE A 494 -21.63 2.43 12.79
CA PHE A 494 -21.27 3.79 13.17
C PHE A 494 -21.85 4.14 14.54
N PHE A 495 -21.02 4.59 15.46
CA PHE A 495 -21.48 5.23 16.68
C PHE A 495 -22.03 6.63 16.36
N THR A 496 -23.14 7.01 16.98
CA THR A 496 -23.84 8.24 16.61
C THR A 496 -23.17 9.53 17.06
N GLY A 497 -22.38 9.48 18.15
CA GLY A 497 -21.74 10.64 18.77
C GLY A 497 -20.21 10.70 18.56
N TYR A 498 -19.49 11.01 19.65
CA TYR A 498 -18.04 11.16 19.68
C TYR A 498 -17.25 9.86 19.56
N GLY A 499 -17.93 8.73 19.64
CA GLY A 499 -17.30 7.43 19.48
C GLY A 499 -17.04 7.01 18.03
N VAL A 500 -17.57 7.73 17.05
CA VAL A 500 -17.53 7.31 15.63
C VAL A 500 -16.13 7.09 15.11
N GLU A 501 -15.19 7.98 15.37
CA GLU A 501 -13.81 7.86 14.88
C GLU A 501 -13.11 6.63 15.47
N THR A 502 -13.27 6.39 16.76
CA THR A 502 -12.68 5.24 17.45
C THR A 502 -13.32 3.93 16.99
N GLY A 503 -14.64 3.89 16.87
CA GLY A 503 -15.39 2.71 16.41
C GLY A 503 -14.97 2.34 14.97
N LEU A 504 -14.97 3.29 14.06
CA LEU A 504 -14.55 3.07 12.68
C LEU A 504 -13.12 2.52 12.57
N LEU A 505 -12.15 3.08 13.31
CA LEU A 505 -10.77 2.58 13.30
C LEU A 505 -10.70 1.13 13.77
N ILE A 506 -11.35 0.79 14.87
CA ILE A 506 -11.34 -0.57 15.43
C ILE A 506 -12.03 -1.55 14.48
N ASP A 507 -13.20 -1.20 13.94
CA ASP A 507 -14.00 -2.08 13.09
C ASP A 507 -13.34 -2.31 11.72
N LEU A 508 -12.76 -1.27 11.12
CA LEU A 508 -12.01 -1.37 9.86
C LEU A 508 -10.74 -2.19 10.04
N TYR A 509 -10.00 -1.97 11.13
CA TYR A 509 -8.84 -2.81 11.45
C TYR A 509 -9.24 -4.27 11.64
N ASN A 510 -10.29 -4.55 12.40
CA ASN A 510 -10.77 -5.90 12.64
C ASN A 510 -11.15 -6.65 11.36
N ARG A 511 -11.71 -5.92 10.41
CA ARG A 511 -12.24 -6.52 9.18
C ARG A 511 -11.23 -6.61 8.05
N TYR A 512 -10.34 -5.63 7.93
CA TYR A 512 -9.45 -5.48 6.77
C TYR A 512 -7.96 -5.47 7.11
N GLY A 513 -7.61 -5.43 8.40
CA GLY A 513 -6.23 -5.36 8.87
C GLY A 513 -5.62 -3.96 8.79
N LEU A 514 -4.43 -3.82 9.39
CA LEU A 514 -3.72 -2.55 9.50
C LEU A 514 -3.28 -2.01 8.12
N GLY A 515 -2.88 -2.88 7.20
CA GLY A 515 -2.43 -2.49 5.86
C GLY A 515 -3.50 -1.83 4.99
N ALA A 516 -4.79 -1.97 5.33
CA ALA A 516 -5.88 -1.29 4.64
C ALA A 516 -6.10 0.16 5.12
N ILE A 517 -5.37 0.59 6.16
CA ILE A 517 -5.47 1.92 6.77
C ILE A 517 -4.20 2.70 6.47
N ALA A 518 -4.35 3.97 6.10
CA ALA A 518 -3.26 4.92 5.99
C ALA A 518 -3.56 6.19 6.77
N GLN A 519 -2.53 7.00 6.98
CA GLN A 519 -2.67 8.32 7.59
C GLN A 519 -1.89 9.36 6.81
N VAL A 520 -2.37 10.61 6.82
CA VAL A 520 -1.77 11.70 6.05
C VAL A 520 -1.62 12.97 6.89
N ASP A 521 -0.42 13.57 6.84
CA ASP A 521 -0.15 14.88 7.44
C ASP A 521 -0.81 15.98 6.59
N LEU A 522 -1.83 16.62 7.16
CA LEU A 522 -2.54 17.76 6.57
C LEU A 522 -1.92 19.10 6.98
N GLU A 523 -0.76 19.05 7.64
CA GLU A 523 0.10 20.14 8.17
C GLU A 523 -0.48 20.84 9.40
N GLU A 524 -1.26 21.91 9.28
CA GLU A 524 -1.75 22.69 10.40
C GLU A 524 -3.26 22.89 10.33
N ARG A 525 -3.94 22.74 11.47
CA ARG A 525 -5.35 23.06 11.61
C ARG A 525 -5.60 24.03 12.75
N ILE A 526 -6.25 25.13 12.43
CA ILE A 526 -6.73 26.12 13.39
C ILE A 526 -8.24 25.94 13.58
N HIS A 527 -8.65 25.68 14.82
CA HIS A 527 -10.05 25.44 15.20
C HIS A 527 -10.36 26.02 16.58
N ARG A 528 -11.64 26.00 17.00
CA ARG A 528 -12.05 26.43 18.33
C ARG A 528 -11.68 25.39 19.40
N ASN A 529 -11.14 25.86 20.54
CA ASN A 529 -10.85 24.99 21.67
C ASN A 529 -12.13 24.69 22.47
N GLN A 530 -12.32 23.43 22.82
CA GLN A 530 -13.41 23.01 23.68
C GLN A 530 -13.07 23.13 25.17
N SER A 531 -14.10 23.35 25.99
CA SER A 531 -13.97 23.41 27.45
C SER A 531 -13.64 22.02 28.06
N LEU A 532 -12.98 22.00 29.20
CA LEU A 532 -12.65 20.74 29.90
C LEU A 532 -13.87 19.86 30.16
N PRO A 533 -15.06 20.38 30.60
CA PRO A 533 -16.26 19.55 30.73
C PRO A 533 -16.72 18.89 29.42
N ALA A 534 -16.61 19.60 28.29
CA ALA A 534 -16.95 19.04 26.98
C ALA A 534 -15.98 17.92 26.58
N LEU A 535 -14.66 18.11 26.81
CA LEU A 535 -13.64 17.09 26.57
C LEU A 535 -13.84 15.86 27.47
N SER A 536 -14.29 16.06 28.72
CA SER A 536 -14.60 14.97 29.66
C SER A 536 -15.79 14.12 29.17
N GLN A 537 -16.83 14.75 28.63
CA GLN A 537 -17.97 14.04 28.02
C GLN A 537 -17.54 13.25 26.78
N MET A 538 -16.69 13.84 25.93
CA MET A 538 -16.11 13.17 24.77
C MET A 538 -15.28 11.94 25.19
N SER A 539 -14.42 12.10 26.20
CA SER A 539 -13.62 11.00 26.77
C SER A 539 -14.49 9.86 27.27
N PHE A 540 -15.57 10.19 27.99
CA PHE A 540 -16.51 9.19 28.50
C PHE A 540 -17.18 8.38 27.38
N ALA A 541 -17.65 9.04 26.32
CA ALA A 541 -18.24 8.37 25.16
C ALA A 541 -17.23 7.44 24.46
N ILE A 542 -15.97 7.88 24.28
CA ILE A 542 -14.91 7.08 23.67
C ILE A 542 -14.60 5.82 24.49
N ILE A 543 -14.55 5.95 25.83
CA ILE A 543 -14.32 4.79 26.72
C ILE A 543 -15.45 3.77 26.57
N GLN A 544 -16.70 4.22 26.45
CA GLN A 544 -17.83 3.30 26.21
C GLN A 544 -17.62 2.48 24.93
N VAL A 545 -17.16 3.08 23.84
CA VAL A 545 -16.86 2.37 22.59
C VAL A 545 -15.78 1.29 22.81
N PHE A 546 -14.70 1.63 23.53
CA PHE A 546 -13.68 0.63 23.85
C PHE A 546 -14.24 -0.54 24.64
N MET A 547 -15.09 -0.27 25.65
CA MET A 547 -15.70 -1.32 26.47
C MET A 547 -16.61 -2.23 25.61
N GLU A 548 -17.45 -1.66 24.75
CA GLU A 548 -18.33 -2.41 23.86
C GLU A 548 -17.50 -3.30 22.89
N ARG A 549 -16.45 -2.78 22.26
CA ARG A 549 -15.61 -3.56 21.34
C ARG A 549 -14.76 -4.63 22.06
N LEU A 550 -14.34 -4.40 23.28
CA LEU A 550 -13.63 -5.40 24.08
C LEU A 550 -14.57 -6.54 24.51
N GLN A 551 -15.80 -6.24 24.87
CA GLN A 551 -16.82 -7.23 25.21
C GLN A 551 -17.16 -8.10 23.98
N GLU A 552 -17.38 -7.51 22.81
CA GLU A 552 -17.64 -8.24 21.57
C GLU A 552 -16.51 -9.19 21.18
N ARG A 553 -15.26 -8.84 21.52
CA ARG A 553 -14.09 -9.70 21.30
C ARG A 553 -13.87 -10.75 22.39
N ASN A 554 -14.75 -10.88 23.36
CA ASN A 554 -14.59 -11.73 24.54
C ASN A 554 -13.26 -11.50 25.30
N ARG A 555 -12.77 -10.26 25.28
CA ARG A 555 -11.54 -9.87 26.02
C ARG A 555 -11.85 -9.40 27.43
N ILE A 556 -13.07 -8.97 27.67
CA ILE A 556 -13.61 -8.65 28.99
C ILE A 556 -15.01 -9.23 29.10
N ASP A 557 -15.41 -9.60 30.32
CA ASP A 557 -16.76 -9.99 30.64
C ASP A 557 -17.32 -8.94 31.61
N LEU A 558 -18.35 -8.21 31.16
CA LEU A 558 -19.00 -7.18 31.95
C LEU A 558 -20.22 -7.82 32.62
N LEU A 559 -20.20 -7.92 33.95
CA LEU A 559 -21.30 -8.48 34.74
C LEU A 559 -22.54 -7.58 34.75
N GLU A 560 -22.34 -6.28 34.46
CA GLU A 560 -23.42 -5.28 34.38
C GLU A 560 -23.23 -4.40 33.16
N GLU A 561 -24.31 -3.77 32.67
CA GLU A 561 -24.22 -2.80 31.58
C GLU A 561 -23.32 -1.60 31.96
N VAL A 562 -22.56 -1.10 30.99
CA VAL A 562 -21.74 0.10 31.17
C VAL A 562 -22.63 1.30 31.55
N ASN A 563 -22.26 1.99 32.62
CA ASN A 563 -22.95 3.19 33.02
C ASN A 563 -22.96 4.27 31.93
N ARG A 564 -24.13 4.77 31.61
CA ARG A 564 -24.33 5.77 30.53
C ARG A 564 -24.65 7.17 31.08
N SER A 565 -24.58 7.35 32.38
CA SER A 565 -24.82 8.62 33.08
C SER A 565 -23.52 9.10 33.73
N MET A 566 -23.03 10.25 33.30
CA MET A 566 -21.86 10.90 33.88
C MET A 566 -22.27 12.02 34.85
N LYS A 567 -21.68 12.04 36.04
CA LYS A 567 -21.83 13.13 37.01
C LYS A 567 -20.66 14.11 36.85
N LEU A 568 -20.95 15.35 36.50
CA LEU A 568 -19.99 16.45 36.41
C LEU A 568 -20.07 17.30 37.70
N VAL A 569 -18.93 17.61 38.26
CA VAL A 569 -18.85 18.54 39.41
C VAL A 569 -18.81 19.98 38.88
N LYS A 570 -19.76 20.79 39.26
CA LYS A 570 -19.84 22.22 38.95
C LYS A 570 -19.64 23.07 40.19
N GLY A 571 -18.77 24.05 40.12
CA GLY A 571 -18.65 25.09 41.15
C GLY A 571 -19.84 26.08 41.08
N ARG A 572 -20.46 26.38 42.21
CA ARG A 572 -21.49 27.43 42.36
C ARG A 572 -21.03 28.37 43.48
N GLY A 573 -20.29 29.42 43.15
CA GLY A 573 -19.67 30.26 44.17
C GLY A 573 -18.76 29.47 45.10
N ASN A 574 -19.05 29.44 46.40
CA ASN A 574 -18.29 28.68 47.40
C ASN A 574 -18.80 27.24 47.63
N SER A 575 -19.71 26.73 46.79
CA SER A 575 -20.25 25.38 46.89
C SER A 575 -20.06 24.59 45.58
N TYR A 576 -20.28 23.29 45.66
CA TYR A 576 -20.25 22.39 44.51
C TYR A 576 -21.62 21.72 44.31
N ALA A 577 -21.96 21.49 43.08
CA ALA A 577 -23.17 20.76 42.68
C ALA A 577 -22.81 19.67 41.66
N LEU A 578 -23.60 18.60 41.61
CA LEU A 578 -23.51 17.56 40.60
C LEU A 578 -24.51 17.84 39.49
N GLU A 579 -24.00 17.88 38.26
CA GLU A 579 -24.84 17.87 37.05
C GLU A 579 -24.77 16.48 36.43
N VAL A 580 -25.93 15.83 36.22
CA VAL A 580 -26.00 14.54 35.54
C VAL A 580 -26.13 14.77 34.05
N LYS A 581 -25.22 14.18 33.27
CA LYS A 581 -25.26 14.14 31.79
C LYS A 581 -25.44 12.69 31.35
N ASN A 582 -26.54 12.43 30.66
CA ASN A 582 -26.71 11.15 29.98
C ASN A 582 -25.94 11.20 28.67
N ILE A 583 -24.90 10.38 28.59
CA ILE A 583 -24.02 10.23 27.42
C ILE A 583 -24.29 8.82 26.91
N ARG A 584 -25.05 8.74 25.84
CA ARG A 584 -25.48 7.47 25.26
C ARG A 584 -25.30 7.54 23.74
N ASP A 585 -24.11 7.19 23.27
CA ASP A 585 -23.92 6.92 21.87
C ASP A 585 -24.63 5.61 21.53
N GLN A 586 -25.41 5.62 20.48
CA GLN A 586 -26.04 4.41 19.95
C GLN A 586 -25.21 3.92 18.76
N GLU A 587 -25.19 2.63 18.57
CA GLU A 587 -24.60 2.05 17.40
C GLU A 587 -25.63 1.95 16.27
N ARG A 588 -25.31 2.50 15.11
CA ARG A 588 -26.06 2.28 13.88
C ARG A 588 -25.52 1.05 13.17
N PRO A 589 -26.40 0.17 12.69
CA PRO A 589 -25.96 -1.02 11.97
C PRO A 589 -25.26 -0.64 10.66
N PRO A 590 -24.46 -1.57 10.08
CA PRO A 590 -23.89 -1.37 8.76
C PRO A 590 -24.94 -0.93 7.75
N MET A 591 -24.65 0.11 6.96
CA MET A 591 -25.62 0.70 6.02
C MET A 591 -26.17 -0.33 5.02
N LEU A 592 -25.35 -1.32 4.63
CA LEU A 592 -25.80 -2.42 3.79
C LEU A 592 -26.90 -3.32 4.39
N THR A 593 -27.15 -3.26 5.69
CA THR A 593 -28.26 -4.01 6.30
C THR A 593 -29.60 -3.30 6.13
N ILE A 594 -29.59 -2.01 5.77
CA ILE A 594 -30.78 -1.18 5.59
C ILE A 594 -31.45 -1.49 4.27
N PRO A 595 -32.72 -1.92 4.25
CA PRO A 595 -33.43 -2.33 3.02
C PRO A 595 -33.51 -1.23 1.97
N GLU A 596 -33.84 -0.01 2.36
CA GLU A 596 -33.97 1.17 1.51
C GLU A 596 -32.64 1.52 0.84
N TYR A 597 -31.53 1.41 1.57
CA TYR A 597 -30.21 1.62 1.03
C TYR A 597 -29.84 0.53 0.01
N ARG A 598 -30.13 -0.74 0.31
CA ARG A 598 -29.91 -1.85 -0.64
C ARG A 598 -30.67 -1.67 -1.93
N ALA A 599 -31.96 -1.32 -1.84
CA ALA A 599 -32.79 -1.06 -3.02
C ALA A 599 -32.22 0.07 -3.88
N LYS A 600 -31.78 1.17 -3.27
CA LYS A 600 -31.13 2.29 -3.93
C LYS A 600 -29.79 1.91 -4.59
N ARG A 601 -28.98 1.07 -3.96
CA ARG A 601 -27.73 0.55 -4.52
C ARG A 601 -27.97 -0.34 -5.74
N GLN A 602 -28.97 -1.22 -5.67
CA GLN A 602 -29.33 -2.10 -6.79
C GLN A 602 -29.83 -1.31 -8.00
N SER A 603 -30.66 -0.28 -7.80
CA SER A 603 -31.14 0.58 -8.89
C SER A 603 -30.02 1.37 -9.59
N ARG A 604 -28.92 1.72 -8.87
CA ARG A 604 -27.73 2.35 -9.46
C ARG A 604 -26.84 1.39 -10.23
N ALA A 605 -26.78 0.12 -9.84
CA ALA A 605 -25.99 -0.91 -10.51
C ALA A 605 -26.63 -1.45 -11.80
N MET A 606 -27.92 -1.19 -12.05
CA MET A 606 -28.56 -1.55 -13.32
C MET A 606 -28.21 -0.50 -14.38
N PRO A 607 -27.62 -0.89 -15.53
CA PRO A 607 -27.37 0.03 -16.62
C PRO A 607 -28.69 0.66 -17.08
N ALA A 608 -28.69 1.97 -17.33
CA ALA A 608 -29.81 2.70 -17.91
C ALA A 608 -30.11 2.13 -19.32
N GLY A 609 -30.99 1.13 -19.41
CA GLY A 609 -31.30 0.46 -20.64
C GLY A 609 -32.07 -0.88 -20.52
N ALA A 610 -32.31 -1.38 -19.31
CA ALA A 610 -33.03 -2.64 -19.10
C ALA A 610 -34.47 -2.42 -18.60
N ALA A 611 -35.13 -1.37 -19.07
CA ALA A 611 -36.59 -1.23 -18.96
C ALA A 611 -37.18 -1.44 -20.35
N VAL A 612 -37.63 -2.66 -20.59
CA VAL A 612 -38.56 -2.99 -21.70
C VAL A 612 -39.96 -3.04 -21.14
#